data_c40cda2a48544a62766af8953c6e1946
#
_entry.id   c40cda2a48544a62766af8953c6e1946
#
_cell.length_a   1.000
_cell.length_b   1.000
_cell.length_c   1.000
_cell.angle_alpha   90.00
_cell.angle_beta   90.00
_cell.angle_gamma   90.00
#
_symmetry.space_group_name_H-M   'P 1'
#
loop_
_entity.id
_entity.type
_entity.pdbx_description
1 polymer ?
#
loop_
_entity_poly.entity_id
_entity_poly.type
_entity_poly.pdbx_seq_one_letter_code
_entity_poly.pdbx_strand_id
1 'polypeptide(L)'
;MTEASGEVRSFIVPFATTVQLLRPGTTRYSLTAGRLNDPSLERRPNMLQGVYQRGLGNDVTAYAGGAFTGSYMSGLMGAALNTPVGGFSGDVTLARTEVPGGDRLSGSSYRLAYSKNLPNTGTNFSLLAYRYSTGGYLGLRDAAFMQDRVERGEPLESFSRLRNRLDANISQQLGNGGNLYLNGSSQRYWSGGGRAVNFSVGYSNQWRDVSYSISAQRLRSQYEGFSSGDRRGETSTLFSLNLSIPLGGAGRGSPTLSSYLTRDSNSGTQLTSGVSGMLGKRGEASYSLSASHDRDSRQTSKSASLDYRLPQVELGSSLSQGPGYRQLSVKAAGGLVAHSGGITAAQTLGETIGLVHAPNARGAAAGYSGSRIDRHGYAVIPNLLPYQLNSVDLDPNGMADEIELRSSSRNVAPTAGAVVRLDYPTRVARPLLVDSRMPSGEPLPFAAEVLDAHSGQSVGAVGQGSRLVLRVEQDRGSVRVRWGNEPQQQCLVDYALGPRETTPPVLQLACRPASAADRERTL
;
A
#
# COMPACT_ATOMS: atom_id res chain seq x y z
N MET A 1 -9.36 23.47 -6.59
CA MET A 1 -8.05 24.14 -6.75
C MET A 1 -8.28 25.62 -6.68
N THR A 2 -7.47 26.33 -5.94
CA THR A 2 -7.46 27.80 -5.92
C THR A 2 -6.34 28.23 -6.88
N GLU A 3 -6.66 28.98 -7.93
CA GLU A 3 -5.66 29.53 -8.84
C GLU A 3 -4.93 30.72 -8.19
N ALA A 4 -3.80 31.12 -8.75
CA ALA A 4 -3.03 32.27 -8.26
C ALA A 4 -3.84 33.59 -8.30
N SER A 5 -4.92 33.64 -9.08
CA SER A 5 -5.93 34.72 -9.15
C SER A 5 -6.90 34.74 -7.97
N GLY A 6 -6.90 33.72 -7.10
CA GLY A 6 -7.90 33.53 -6.04
C GLY A 6 -9.22 32.89 -6.50
N GLU A 7 -9.37 32.57 -7.78
CA GLU A 7 -10.54 31.90 -8.32
C GLU A 7 -10.58 30.43 -7.87
N VAL A 8 -11.67 30.02 -7.23
CA VAL A 8 -11.88 28.63 -6.80
C VAL A 8 -12.61 27.88 -7.91
N ARG A 9 -11.88 27.10 -8.69
CA ARG A 9 -12.49 26.14 -9.62
C ARG A 9 -12.75 24.83 -8.91
N SER A 10 -14.01 24.50 -8.67
CA SER A 10 -14.42 23.17 -8.26
C SER A 10 -14.72 22.33 -9.51
N PHE A 11 -14.06 21.20 -9.66
CA PHE A 11 -14.42 20.20 -10.67
C PHE A 11 -14.61 18.87 -9.97
N ILE A 12 -15.67 18.17 -10.39
CA ILE A 12 -15.93 16.81 -9.93
C ILE A 12 -14.91 15.93 -10.63
N VAL A 13 -13.97 15.37 -9.87
CA VAL A 13 -13.10 14.32 -10.37
C VAL A 13 -13.91 13.01 -10.31
N PRO A 14 -14.32 12.43 -11.43
CA PRO A 14 -15.01 11.16 -11.41
C PRO A 14 -14.07 10.11 -10.82
N PHE A 15 -14.45 9.53 -9.69
CA PHE A 15 -13.73 8.43 -9.08
C PHE A 15 -14.06 7.16 -9.87
N ALA A 16 -13.04 6.48 -10.40
CA ALA A 16 -13.24 5.21 -11.10
C ALA A 16 -13.72 4.14 -10.11
N THR A 17 -15.01 3.82 -10.15
CA THR A 17 -15.64 2.80 -9.29
C THR A 17 -15.36 1.37 -9.75
N THR A 18 -14.85 1.19 -10.99
CA THR A 18 -14.41 -0.10 -11.53
C THR A 18 -12.91 -0.07 -11.80
N VAL A 19 -12.24 -1.18 -11.54
CA VAL A 19 -10.78 -1.35 -11.77
C VAL A 19 -10.35 -1.09 -13.22
N GLN A 20 -11.28 -1.11 -14.16
CA GLN A 20 -11.03 -0.97 -15.61
C GLN A 20 -11.21 0.46 -16.15
N LEU A 21 -11.74 1.40 -15.35
CA LEU A 21 -11.93 2.78 -15.80
C LEU A 21 -10.66 3.61 -15.54
N LEU A 22 -10.16 4.26 -16.59
CA LEU A 22 -9.02 5.15 -16.58
C LEU A 22 -9.43 6.56 -17.01
N ARG A 23 -8.71 7.57 -16.50
CA ARG A 23 -8.87 8.96 -16.94
C ARG A 23 -8.45 9.13 -18.41
N PRO A 24 -8.99 10.14 -19.12
CA PRO A 24 -8.61 10.44 -20.49
C PRO A 24 -7.08 10.56 -20.65
N GLY A 25 -6.55 9.93 -21.69
CA GLY A 25 -5.12 9.96 -22.01
C GLY A 25 -4.24 9.11 -21.10
N THR A 26 -4.77 8.57 -19.98
CA THR A 26 -4.00 7.68 -19.10
C THR A 26 -3.90 6.30 -19.75
N THR A 27 -2.67 5.77 -19.74
CA THR A 27 -2.37 4.42 -20.22
C THR A 27 -1.85 3.57 -19.07
N ARG A 28 -2.32 2.34 -18.99
CA ARG A 28 -1.84 1.32 -18.06
C ARG A 28 -1.47 0.08 -18.85
N TYR A 29 -0.29 -0.45 -18.61
CA TYR A 29 0.15 -1.70 -19.21
C TYR A 29 0.83 -2.59 -18.16
N SER A 30 0.75 -3.89 -18.36
CA SER A 30 1.51 -4.87 -17.59
C SER A 30 2.03 -5.94 -18.55
N LEU A 31 3.25 -6.40 -18.30
CA LEU A 31 3.87 -7.52 -18.99
C LEU A 31 4.46 -8.45 -17.93
N THR A 32 4.10 -9.72 -17.98
CA THR A 32 4.58 -10.74 -17.04
C THR A 32 5.15 -11.89 -17.85
N ALA A 33 6.41 -12.24 -17.58
CA ALA A 33 7.07 -13.41 -18.12
C ALA A 33 7.61 -14.26 -16.96
N GLY A 34 7.48 -15.58 -17.05
CA GLY A 34 7.94 -16.48 -16.00
C GLY A 34 7.44 -17.89 -16.16
N ARG A 35 7.52 -18.67 -15.10
CA ARG A 35 6.93 -20.01 -14.99
C ARG A 35 5.66 -19.98 -14.16
N LEU A 36 4.65 -20.72 -14.60
CA LEU A 36 3.45 -20.92 -13.79
C LEU A 36 3.82 -21.79 -12.57
N ASN A 37 3.87 -21.13 -11.39
CA ASN A 37 4.25 -21.80 -10.15
C ASN A 37 3.00 -22.21 -9.37
N ASP A 38 2.52 -23.42 -9.60
CA ASP A 38 1.43 -24.04 -8.87
C ASP A 38 1.89 -25.39 -8.32
N PRO A 39 1.84 -25.61 -6.98
CA PRO A 39 2.31 -26.86 -6.37
C PRO A 39 1.58 -28.13 -6.83
N SER A 40 0.36 -27.98 -7.35
CA SER A 40 -0.48 -29.08 -7.83
C SER A 40 -0.17 -29.49 -9.28
N LEU A 41 0.73 -28.75 -9.97
CA LEU A 41 1.21 -29.05 -11.29
C LEU A 41 2.59 -29.73 -11.23
N GLU A 42 2.73 -30.88 -11.86
CA GLU A 42 4.03 -31.51 -12.08
C GLU A 42 4.82 -30.75 -13.15
N ARG A 43 4.13 -30.39 -14.24
CA ARG A 43 4.71 -29.60 -15.32
C ARG A 43 4.38 -28.12 -15.14
N ARG A 44 5.42 -27.31 -15.01
CA ARG A 44 5.32 -25.85 -14.85
C ARG A 44 5.65 -25.14 -16.16
N PRO A 45 4.66 -24.81 -17.01
CA PRO A 45 4.92 -24.17 -18.30
C PRO A 45 5.48 -22.76 -18.14
N ASN A 46 6.38 -22.37 -19.05
CA ASN A 46 6.77 -20.98 -19.20
C ASN A 46 5.58 -20.20 -19.76
N MET A 47 5.35 -18.98 -19.25
CA MET A 47 4.25 -18.14 -19.66
C MET A 47 4.71 -16.72 -19.98
N LEU A 48 4.01 -16.09 -20.92
CA LEU A 48 4.06 -14.67 -21.20
C LEU A 48 2.64 -14.13 -21.20
N GLN A 49 2.39 -13.10 -20.43
CA GLN A 49 1.08 -12.44 -20.35
C GLN A 49 1.25 -10.93 -20.43
N GLY A 50 0.42 -10.25 -21.23
CA GLY A 50 0.42 -8.81 -21.33
C GLY A 50 -1.00 -8.25 -21.34
N VAL A 51 -1.18 -7.06 -20.76
CA VAL A 51 -2.43 -6.29 -20.80
C VAL A 51 -2.08 -4.83 -21.06
N TYR A 52 -2.87 -4.20 -21.93
CA TYR A 52 -2.81 -2.79 -22.24
C TYR A 52 -4.19 -2.17 -22.07
N GLN A 53 -4.26 -1.03 -21.39
CA GLN A 53 -5.49 -0.29 -21.13
C GLN A 53 -5.26 1.19 -21.41
N ARG A 54 -6.26 1.87 -22.00
CA ARG A 54 -6.21 3.30 -22.31
C ARG A 54 -7.56 3.97 -22.08
N GLY A 55 -7.55 5.07 -21.33
CA GLY A 55 -8.68 5.98 -21.24
C GLY A 55 -8.83 6.77 -22.54
N LEU A 56 -9.90 6.52 -23.29
CA LEU A 56 -10.19 7.18 -24.58
C LEU A 56 -10.92 8.50 -24.39
N GLY A 57 -11.69 8.62 -23.32
CA GLY A 57 -12.46 9.80 -22.97
C GLY A 57 -12.76 9.82 -21.47
N ASN A 58 -13.58 10.77 -21.03
CA ASN A 58 -13.98 10.86 -19.61
C ASN A 58 -14.76 9.63 -19.14
N ASP A 59 -15.45 8.97 -20.05
CA ASP A 59 -16.41 7.92 -19.74
C ASP A 59 -16.07 6.57 -20.39
N VAL A 60 -14.99 6.50 -21.20
CA VAL A 60 -14.67 5.30 -21.97
C VAL A 60 -13.22 4.89 -21.78
N THR A 61 -13.01 3.62 -21.43
CA THR A 61 -11.70 2.97 -21.40
C THR A 61 -11.73 1.73 -22.27
N ALA A 62 -10.79 1.60 -23.20
CA ALA A 62 -10.57 0.37 -23.94
C ALA A 62 -9.39 -0.41 -23.36
N TYR A 63 -9.46 -1.74 -23.46
CA TYR A 63 -8.37 -2.62 -23.02
C TYR A 63 -8.25 -3.85 -23.90
N ALA A 64 -7.02 -4.33 -24.05
CA ALA A 64 -6.69 -5.54 -24.77
C ALA A 64 -5.55 -6.28 -24.05
N GLY A 65 -5.47 -7.59 -24.24
CA GLY A 65 -4.43 -8.40 -23.63
C GLY A 65 -4.27 -9.76 -24.26
N GLY A 66 -3.25 -10.49 -23.84
CA GLY A 66 -3.03 -11.85 -24.27
C GLY A 66 -2.20 -12.64 -23.27
N ALA A 67 -2.32 -13.95 -23.32
CA ALA A 67 -1.50 -14.87 -22.54
C ALA A 67 -1.09 -16.06 -23.41
N PHE A 68 0.17 -16.46 -23.28
CA PHE A 68 0.82 -17.45 -24.11
C PHE A 68 1.64 -18.42 -23.26
N THR A 69 1.57 -19.70 -23.61
CA THR A 69 2.53 -20.75 -23.22
C THR A 69 2.91 -21.57 -24.46
N GLY A 70 3.73 -22.60 -24.33
CA GLY A 70 4.04 -23.49 -25.45
C GLY A 70 2.83 -24.19 -26.09
N SER A 71 1.74 -24.36 -25.34
CA SER A 71 0.54 -25.12 -25.75
C SER A 71 -0.77 -24.38 -25.50
N TYR A 72 -0.71 -23.10 -25.12
CA TYR A 72 -1.89 -22.26 -24.86
C TYR A 72 -1.69 -20.86 -25.42
N MET A 73 -2.72 -20.33 -26.03
CA MET A 73 -2.78 -18.96 -26.51
C MET A 73 -4.16 -18.36 -26.25
N SER A 74 -4.19 -17.13 -25.73
CA SER A 74 -5.44 -16.38 -25.62
C SER A 74 -5.25 -14.91 -25.93
N GLY A 75 -6.32 -14.29 -26.48
CA GLY A 75 -6.44 -12.87 -26.72
C GLY A 75 -7.71 -12.33 -26.09
N LEU A 76 -7.62 -11.18 -25.45
CA LEU A 76 -8.71 -10.48 -24.76
C LEU A 76 -8.88 -9.09 -25.39
N MET A 77 -10.13 -8.66 -25.58
CA MET A 77 -10.48 -7.27 -25.86
C MET A 77 -11.75 -6.87 -25.13
N GLY A 78 -11.81 -5.61 -24.69
CA GLY A 78 -12.95 -5.11 -23.94
C GLY A 78 -12.98 -3.61 -23.82
N ALA A 79 -14.11 -3.13 -23.31
CA ALA A 79 -14.33 -1.72 -22.98
C ALA A 79 -15.03 -1.56 -21.63
N ALA A 80 -14.76 -0.44 -20.97
CA ALA A 80 -15.47 0.00 -19.78
C ALA A 80 -16.07 1.38 -20.04
N LEU A 81 -17.30 1.56 -19.55
CA LEU A 81 -18.10 2.77 -19.68
C LEU A 81 -18.47 3.30 -18.31
N ASN A 82 -18.26 4.57 -18.09
CA ASN A 82 -18.77 5.30 -16.94
C ASN A 82 -20.07 6.00 -17.34
N THR A 83 -21.14 5.76 -16.60
CA THR A 83 -22.43 6.37 -16.86
C THR A 83 -23.06 6.94 -15.59
N PRO A 84 -24.03 7.85 -15.68
CA PRO A 84 -24.76 8.36 -14.51
C PRO A 84 -25.42 7.25 -13.67
N VAL A 85 -25.78 6.13 -14.29
CA VAL A 85 -26.40 4.98 -13.61
C VAL A 85 -25.39 3.96 -13.08
N GLY A 86 -24.08 4.13 -13.36
CA GLY A 86 -23.01 3.25 -12.86
C GLY A 86 -21.94 2.97 -13.90
N GLY A 87 -20.92 2.23 -13.48
CA GLY A 87 -19.85 1.76 -14.35
C GLY A 87 -20.17 0.38 -14.91
N PHE A 88 -20.05 0.24 -16.22
CA PHE A 88 -20.21 -1.02 -16.96
C PHE A 88 -18.88 -1.42 -17.58
N SER A 89 -18.62 -2.72 -17.68
CA SER A 89 -17.55 -3.22 -18.54
C SER A 89 -17.95 -4.51 -19.22
N GLY A 90 -17.47 -4.68 -20.46
CA GLY A 90 -17.67 -5.89 -21.22
C GLY A 90 -16.41 -6.30 -21.94
N ASP A 91 -16.12 -7.61 -21.96
CA ASP A 91 -14.98 -8.15 -22.68
C ASP A 91 -15.26 -9.53 -23.28
N VAL A 92 -14.46 -9.84 -24.28
CA VAL A 92 -14.41 -11.13 -24.96
C VAL A 92 -12.98 -11.63 -24.90
N THR A 93 -12.82 -12.89 -24.49
CA THR A 93 -11.55 -13.60 -24.53
C THR A 93 -11.69 -14.80 -25.44
N LEU A 94 -10.82 -14.90 -26.44
CA LEU A 94 -10.68 -16.08 -27.30
C LEU A 94 -9.47 -16.87 -26.79
N ALA A 95 -9.61 -18.19 -26.67
CA ALA A 95 -8.53 -19.05 -26.22
C ALA A 95 -8.43 -20.31 -27.08
N ARG A 96 -7.20 -20.78 -27.25
CA ARG A 96 -6.84 -22.04 -27.92
C ARG A 96 -5.85 -22.80 -27.06
N THR A 97 -6.13 -24.07 -26.82
CA THR A 97 -5.32 -24.97 -26.01
C THR A 97 -5.00 -26.22 -26.84
N GLU A 98 -3.74 -26.61 -26.90
CA GLU A 98 -3.33 -27.90 -27.46
C GLU A 98 -3.34 -28.94 -26.32
N VAL A 99 -4.03 -30.05 -26.58
CA VAL A 99 -4.14 -31.15 -25.63
C VAL A 99 -3.06 -32.20 -25.95
N PRO A 100 -2.41 -32.81 -24.97
CA PRO A 100 -1.54 -33.95 -25.20
C PRO A 100 -2.30 -35.06 -25.97
N GLY A 101 -1.70 -35.56 -27.05
CA GLY A 101 -2.38 -36.52 -27.95
C GLY A 101 -2.87 -35.90 -29.27
N GLY A 102 -2.72 -34.58 -29.46
CA GLY A 102 -2.94 -33.88 -30.74
C GLY A 102 -4.28 -33.20 -30.90
N ASP A 103 -5.21 -33.33 -29.96
CA ASP A 103 -6.49 -32.61 -29.96
C ASP A 103 -6.30 -31.12 -29.66
N ARG A 104 -7.22 -30.29 -30.16
CA ARG A 104 -7.23 -28.84 -29.94
C ARG A 104 -8.57 -28.38 -29.44
N LEU A 105 -8.55 -27.68 -28.31
CA LEU A 105 -9.73 -27.00 -27.78
C LEU A 105 -9.66 -25.52 -28.13
N SER A 106 -10.75 -24.99 -28.67
CA SER A 106 -10.89 -23.55 -28.96
C SER A 106 -12.22 -23.07 -28.43
N GLY A 107 -12.22 -21.88 -27.83
CA GLY A 107 -13.44 -21.34 -27.28
C GLY A 107 -13.33 -19.86 -26.95
N SER A 108 -14.47 -19.31 -26.56
CA SER A 108 -14.63 -17.90 -26.18
C SER A 108 -15.23 -17.77 -24.79
N SER A 109 -14.88 -16.71 -24.09
CA SER A 109 -15.49 -16.30 -22.84
C SER A 109 -15.95 -14.86 -22.96
N TYR A 110 -17.16 -14.59 -22.52
CA TYR A 110 -17.79 -13.28 -22.50
C TYR A 110 -18.00 -12.87 -21.05
N ARG A 111 -17.60 -11.66 -20.69
CA ARG A 111 -17.80 -11.12 -19.35
C ARG A 111 -18.51 -9.77 -19.44
N LEU A 112 -19.48 -9.58 -18.56
CA LEU A 112 -20.14 -8.30 -18.29
C LEU A 112 -19.99 -8.01 -16.80
N ALA A 113 -19.66 -6.78 -16.43
CA ALA A 113 -19.61 -6.35 -15.05
C ALA A 113 -20.24 -4.97 -14.88
N TYR A 114 -20.85 -4.76 -13.73
CA TYR A 114 -21.48 -3.53 -13.31
C TYR A 114 -21.06 -3.17 -11.89
N SER A 115 -20.87 -1.87 -11.63
CA SER A 115 -20.65 -1.35 -10.29
C SER A 115 -21.31 0.01 -10.12
N LYS A 116 -21.84 0.27 -8.94
CA LYS A 116 -22.45 1.55 -8.57
C LYS A 116 -22.27 1.82 -7.10
N ASN A 117 -21.85 3.03 -6.78
CA ASN A 117 -21.90 3.56 -5.43
C ASN A 117 -23.03 4.60 -5.35
N LEU A 118 -23.89 4.47 -4.35
CA LEU A 118 -25.00 5.37 -4.06
C LEU A 118 -24.74 6.06 -2.70
N PRO A 119 -23.97 7.17 -2.65
CA PRO A 119 -23.56 7.80 -1.40
C PRO A 119 -24.75 8.27 -0.55
N ASN A 120 -25.83 8.73 -1.18
CA ASN A 120 -27.01 9.25 -0.49
C ASN A 120 -27.75 8.21 0.36
N THR A 121 -27.71 6.94 -0.05
CA THR A 121 -28.34 5.82 0.66
C THR A 121 -27.32 4.97 1.42
N GLY A 122 -26.01 5.21 1.22
CA GLY A 122 -24.95 4.35 1.75
C GLY A 122 -24.90 2.96 1.12
N THR A 123 -25.50 2.80 -0.08
CA THR A 123 -25.53 1.50 -0.79
C THR A 123 -24.39 1.41 -1.78
N ASN A 124 -23.67 0.30 -1.77
CA ASN A 124 -22.59 0.04 -2.71
C ASN A 124 -22.79 -1.32 -3.38
N PHE A 125 -22.99 -1.29 -4.70
CA PHE A 125 -22.89 -2.46 -5.58
C PHE A 125 -21.45 -2.52 -6.09
N SER A 126 -20.56 -3.13 -5.32
CA SER A 126 -19.13 -3.11 -5.65
C SER A 126 -18.78 -3.99 -6.85
N LEU A 127 -19.54 -5.06 -7.05
CA LEU A 127 -19.38 -5.93 -8.20
C LEU A 127 -20.69 -6.69 -8.46
N LEU A 128 -21.19 -6.61 -9.69
CA LEU A 128 -22.14 -7.53 -10.26
C LEU A 128 -21.53 -8.00 -11.59
N ALA A 129 -21.04 -9.22 -11.65
CA ALA A 129 -20.34 -9.74 -12.82
C ALA A 129 -20.97 -11.06 -13.30
N TYR A 130 -21.16 -11.15 -14.61
CA TYR A 130 -21.59 -12.37 -15.27
C TYR A 130 -20.57 -12.77 -16.32
N ARG A 131 -20.18 -14.05 -16.32
CA ARG A 131 -19.31 -14.65 -17.33
C ARG A 131 -20.01 -15.86 -17.94
N TYR A 132 -19.97 -15.93 -19.26
CA TYR A 132 -20.32 -17.11 -20.03
C TYR A 132 -19.11 -17.59 -20.82
N SER A 133 -18.85 -18.90 -20.84
CA SER A 133 -17.75 -19.50 -21.60
C SER A 133 -18.29 -20.66 -22.44
N THR A 134 -17.81 -20.75 -23.67
CA THR A 134 -18.14 -21.89 -24.56
C THR A 134 -17.47 -23.18 -24.09
N GLY A 135 -17.94 -24.33 -24.56
CA GLY A 135 -17.45 -25.63 -24.12
C GLY A 135 -15.98 -25.92 -24.39
N GLY A 136 -15.39 -25.28 -25.38
CA GLY A 136 -13.96 -25.40 -25.69
C GLY A 136 -13.05 -24.35 -25.04
N TYR A 137 -13.62 -23.39 -24.29
CA TYR A 137 -12.83 -22.35 -23.64
C TYR A 137 -12.15 -22.86 -22.38
N LEU A 138 -10.87 -22.55 -22.25
CA LEU A 138 -10.07 -22.71 -21.02
C LEU A 138 -9.33 -21.41 -20.70
N GLY A 139 -9.25 -21.06 -19.42
CA GLY A 139 -8.30 -20.06 -18.95
C GLY A 139 -6.88 -20.63 -18.91
N LEU A 140 -5.85 -19.77 -18.82
CA LEU A 140 -4.45 -20.20 -18.77
C LEU A 140 -4.16 -21.28 -17.70
N ARG A 141 -4.64 -21.05 -16.49
CA ARG A 141 -4.46 -22.00 -15.38
C ARG A 141 -5.22 -23.31 -15.65
N ASP A 142 -6.47 -23.22 -16.08
CA ASP A 142 -7.30 -24.38 -16.38
C ASP A 142 -6.72 -25.22 -17.52
N ALA A 143 -6.13 -24.56 -18.52
CA ALA A 143 -5.43 -25.22 -19.62
C ALA A 143 -4.19 -26.00 -19.10
N ALA A 144 -3.37 -25.38 -18.25
CA ALA A 144 -2.21 -26.03 -17.68
C ALA A 144 -2.59 -27.24 -16.80
N PHE A 145 -3.63 -27.10 -15.97
CA PHE A 145 -4.14 -28.20 -15.16
C PHE A 145 -4.68 -29.35 -16.00
N MET A 146 -5.47 -29.04 -17.01
CA MET A 146 -6.01 -30.05 -17.90
C MET A 146 -4.90 -30.82 -18.62
N GLN A 147 -3.90 -30.11 -19.18
CA GLN A 147 -2.76 -30.73 -19.85
C GLN A 147 -1.98 -31.65 -18.91
N ASP A 148 -1.68 -31.22 -17.70
CA ASP A 148 -0.97 -31.98 -16.69
C ASP A 148 -1.72 -33.28 -16.30
N ARG A 149 -3.06 -33.21 -16.18
CA ARG A 149 -3.88 -34.38 -15.88
C ARG A 149 -3.98 -35.37 -17.03
N VAL A 150 -4.12 -34.87 -18.26
CA VAL A 150 -4.13 -35.72 -19.46
C VAL A 150 -2.78 -36.40 -19.67
N GLU A 151 -1.66 -35.70 -19.43
CA GLU A 151 -0.31 -36.30 -19.48
C GLU A 151 -0.14 -37.43 -18.43
N ARG A 152 -0.86 -37.36 -17.30
CA ARG A 152 -0.90 -38.42 -16.28
C ARG A 152 -1.87 -39.57 -16.61
N GLY A 153 -2.50 -39.53 -17.78
CA GLY A 153 -3.42 -40.57 -18.24
C GLY A 153 -4.87 -40.40 -17.76
N GLU A 154 -5.23 -39.25 -17.20
CA GLU A 154 -6.61 -38.96 -16.83
C GLU A 154 -7.44 -38.57 -18.07
N PRO A 155 -8.71 -39.04 -18.20
CA PRO A 155 -9.54 -38.70 -19.33
C PRO A 155 -9.93 -37.22 -19.33
N LEU A 156 -9.97 -36.62 -20.53
CA LEU A 156 -10.27 -35.19 -20.73
C LEU A 156 -11.62 -34.80 -20.13
N GLU A 157 -12.60 -35.71 -20.16
CA GLU A 157 -13.94 -35.52 -19.63
C GLU A 157 -13.97 -35.36 -18.09
N SER A 158 -12.95 -35.81 -17.40
CA SER A 158 -12.83 -35.68 -15.94
C SER A 158 -12.60 -34.22 -15.50
N PHE A 159 -12.19 -33.34 -16.42
CA PHE A 159 -11.91 -31.95 -16.12
C PHE A 159 -13.18 -31.08 -16.22
N SER A 160 -13.56 -30.44 -15.10
CA SER A 160 -14.73 -29.58 -15.04
C SER A 160 -14.46 -28.21 -15.66
N ARG A 161 -15.06 -27.94 -16.81
CA ARG A 161 -14.93 -26.66 -17.56
C ARG A 161 -16.03 -25.68 -17.17
N LEU A 162 -15.64 -24.47 -16.77
CA LEU A 162 -16.59 -23.43 -16.37
C LEU A 162 -17.48 -23.01 -17.56
N ARG A 163 -18.81 -23.13 -17.40
CA ARG A 163 -19.81 -22.68 -18.36
C ARG A 163 -20.26 -21.27 -18.09
N ASN A 164 -20.76 -21.00 -16.89
CA ASN A 164 -21.12 -19.65 -16.48
C ASN A 164 -20.81 -19.41 -15.00
N ARG A 165 -20.62 -18.12 -14.70
CA ARG A 165 -20.38 -17.63 -13.35
C ARG A 165 -21.09 -16.31 -13.17
N LEU A 166 -21.81 -16.18 -12.08
CA LEU A 166 -22.39 -14.93 -11.60
C LEU A 166 -21.80 -14.62 -10.23
N ASP A 167 -21.27 -13.43 -10.07
CA ASP A 167 -20.77 -12.90 -8.79
C ASP A 167 -21.53 -11.63 -8.45
N ALA A 168 -21.89 -11.46 -7.18
CA ALA A 168 -22.53 -10.25 -6.67
C ALA A 168 -21.97 -9.88 -5.30
N ASN A 169 -21.60 -8.61 -5.11
CA ASN A 169 -21.18 -8.04 -3.83
C ASN A 169 -21.97 -6.76 -3.60
N ILE A 170 -22.75 -6.72 -2.56
CA ILE A 170 -23.59 -5.60 -2.17
C ILE A 170 -23.29 -5.26 -0.72
N SER A 171 -23.07 -4.00 -0.42
CA SER A 171 -22.96 -3.52 0.95
C SER A 171 -23.89 -2.33 1.18
N GLN A 172 -24.48 -2.28 2.36
CA GLN A 172 -25.39 -1.24 2.80
C GLN A 172 -24.91 -0.69 4.14
N GLN A 173 -24.51 0.57 4.13
CA GLN A 173 -24.19 1.30 5.34
C GLN A 173 -25.47 1.82 6.01
N LEU A 174 -25.66 1.50 7.28
CA LEU A 174 -26.84 1.86 8.06
C LEU A 174 -26.58 3.07 8.98
N GLY A 175 -25.72 4.00 8.56
CA GLY A 175 -25.25 5.10 9.40
C GLY A 175 -24.57 4.57 10.67
N ASN A 176 -25.00 5.02 11.85
CA ASN A 176 -24.50 4.52 13.13
C ASN A 176 -24.97 3.07 13.45
N GLY A 177 -25.90 2.53 12.67
CA GLY A 177 -26.41 1.17 12.82
C GLY A 177 -25.50 0.09 12.22
N GLY A 178 -24.31 0.43 11.75
CA GLY A 178 -23.35 -0.54 11.22
C GLY A 178 -23.46 -0.77 9.71
N ASN A 179 -22.97 -1.92 9.26
CA ASN A 179 -22.91 -2.29 7.84
C ASN A 179 -23.49 -3.68 7.62
N LEU A 180 -24.41 -3.79 6.66
CA LEU A 180 -24.96 -5.04 6.16
C LEU A 180 -24.29 -5.37 4.83
N TYR A 181 -23.90 -6.64 4.62
CA TYR A 181 -23.33 -7.07 3.35
C TYR A 181 -23.95 -8.38 2.86
N LEU A 182 -23.99 -8.48 1.55
CA LEU A 182 -24.45 -9.65 0.82
C LEU A 182 -23.43 -9.98 -0.25
N ASN A 183 -22.87 -11.20 -0.19
CA ASN A 183 -21.99 -11.72 -1.22
C ASN A 183 -22.56 -13.01 -1.77
N GLY A 184 -22.51 -13.17 -3.08
CA GLY A 184 -23.00 -14.38 -3.72
C GLY A 184 -22.18 -14.74 -4.96
N SER A 185 -21.97 -16.03 -5.17
CA SER A 185 -21.47 -16.56 -6.44
C SER A 185 -22.22 -17.81 -6.85
N SER A 186 -22.49 -17.96 -8.14
CA SER A 186 -23.09 -19.14 -8.72
C SER A 186 -22.29 -19.55 -9.94
N GLN A 187 -21.84 -20.80 -9.97
CA GLN A 187 -21.03 -21.35 -11.06
C GLN A 187 -21.71 -22.62 -11.60
N ARG A 188 -21.66 -22.80 -12.92
CA ARG A 188 -22.07 -24.03 -13.60
C ARG A 188 -20.96 -24.48 -14.54
N TYR A 189 -20.84 -25.77 -14.72
CA TYR A 189 -19.81 -26.41 -15.51
C TYR A 189 -20.41 -27.15 -16.71
N TRP A 190 -19.61 -27.31 -17.77
CA TRP A 190 -19.99 -28.03 -18.99
C TRP A 190 -19.97 -29.55 -18.78
N SER A 191 -18.96 -30.05 -18.09
CA SER A 191 -18.77 -31.46 -17.81
C SER A 191 -19.28 -31.79 -16.41
N GLY A 192 -19.92 -32.95 -16.27
CA GLY A 192 -20.39 -33.47 -14.99
C GLY A 192 -21.60 -32.76 -14.39
N GLY A 193 -22.33 -31.90 -15.15
CA GLY A 193 -23.54 -31.23 -14.68
C GLY A 193 -23.39 -30.43 -13.36
N GLY A 194 -22.16 -30.21 -12.90
CA GLY A 194 -21.85 -29.65 -11.59
C GLY A 194 -22.32 -28.20 -11.44
N ARG A 195 -22.86 -27.88 -10.26
CA ARG A 195 -23.22 -26.53 -9.85
C ARG A 195 -22.61 -26.21 -8.49
N ALA A 196 -21.93 -25.09 -8.39
CA ALA A 196 -21.49 -24.53 -7.11
C ALA A 196 -22.22 -23.21 -6.86
N VAL A 197 -22.79 -23.08 -5.65
CA VAL A 197 -23.43 -21.84 -5.19
C VAL A 197 -22.86 -21.51 -3.83
N ASN A 198 -22.35 -20.30 -3.70
CA ASN A 198 -21.91 -19.74 -2.44
C ASN A 198 -22.70 -18.45 -2.19
N PHE A 199 -23.30 -18.35 -1.04
CA PHE A 199 -24.08 -17.20 -0.64
C PHE A 199 -23.76 -16.85 0.81
N SER A 200 -23.44 -15.59 1.09
CA SER A 200 -23.19 -15.11 2.43
C SER A 200 -23.90 -13.80 2.70
N VAL A 201 -24.47 -13.67 3.86
CA VAL A 201 -25.02 -12.44 4.41
C VAL A 201 -24.36 -12.19 5.76
N GLY A 202 -24.06 -10.94 6.05
CA GLY A 202 -23.48 -10.60 7.33
C GLY A 202 -23.73 -9.15 7.71
N TYR A 203 -23.63 -8.94 8.99
CA TYR A 203 -23.80 -7.64 9.63
C TYR A 203 -22.59 -7.37 10.51
N SER A 204 -22.07 -6.15 10.49
CA SER A 204 -21.00 -5.70 11.36
C SER A 204 -21.30 -4.33 11.95
N ASN A 205 -20.92 -4.14 13.20
CA ASN A 205 -21.03 -2.85 13.89
C ASN A 205 -19.95 -2.73 14.96
N GLN A 206 -19.83 -1.56 15.52
CA GLN A 206 -18.98 -1.25 16.66
C GLN A 206 -19.83 -0.64 17.78
N TRP A 207 -19.70 -1.19 18.97
CA TRP A 207 -20.30 -0.66 20.18
C TRP A 207 -19.19 -0.22 21.13
N ARG A 208 -19.06 1.10 21.32
CA ARG A 208 -17.89 1.70 21.98
C ARG A 208 -16.62 1.25 21.28
N ASP A 209 -15.70 0.60 22.01
CA ASP A 209 -14.43 0.09 21.49
C ASP A 209 -14.49 -1.37 21.02
N VAL A 210 -15.64 -2.01 21.18
CA VAL A 210 -15.85 -3.42 20.82
C VAL A 210 -16.43 -3.52 19.41
N SER A 211 -15.69 -4.13 18.48
CA SER A 211 -16.20 -4.45 17.15
C SER A 211 -16.76 -5.87 17.12
N TYR A 212 -17.91 -6.04 16.49
CA TYR A 212 -18.52 -7.36 16.32
C TYR A 212 -19.09 -7.55 14.93
N SER A 213 -19.08 -8.79 14.46
CA SER A 213 -19.75 -9.17 13.22
C SER A 213 -20.38 -10.55 13.33
N ILE A 214 -21.53 -10.68 12.69
CA ILE A 214 -22.27 -11.94 12.58
C ILE A 214 -22.47 -12.21 11.10
N SER A 215 -22.24 -13.45 10.67
CA SER A 215 -22.51 -13.84 9.28
C SER A 215 -23.05 -15.26 9.18
N ALA A 216 -23.83 -15.48 8.12
CA ALA A 216 -24.28 -16.80 7.70
C ALA A 216 -23.86 -16.99 6.25
N GLN A 217 -23.23 -18.13 5.97
CA GLN A 217 -22.81 -18.53 4.63
C GLN A 217 -23.38 -19.89 4.31
N ARG A 218 -23.92 -20.04 3.10
CA ARG A 218 -24.37 -21.31 2.58
C ARG A 218 -23.58 -21.67 1.34
N LEU A 219 -22.87 -22.78 1.42
CA LEU A 219 -22.12 -23.36 0.32
C LEU A 219 -22.85 -24.61 -0.14
N ARG A 220 -23.12 -24.68 -1.43
CA ARG A 220 -23.66 -25.90 -2.07
C ARG A 220 -22.77 -26.22 -3.26
N SER A 221 -22.18 -27.40 -3.25
CA SER A 221 -21.45 -27.96 -4.39
C SER A 221 -22.14 -29.25 -4.82
N GLN A 222 -22.43 -29.39 -6.09
CA GLN A 222 -22.91 -30.62 -6.70
C GLN A 222 -21.88 -31.06 -7.73
N TYR A 223 -21.31 -32.23 -7.53
CA TYR A 223 -20.44 -32.89 -8.49
C TYR A 223 -21.12 -34.18 -8.94
N GLU A 224 -21.24 -34.40 -10.24
CA GLU A 224 -21.58 -35.71 -10.78
C GLU A 224 -20.30 -36.54 -10.82
N GLY A 225 -20.20 -37.55 -9.99
CA GLY A 225 -19.08 -38.48 -10.02
C GLY A 225 -19.15 -39.36 -11.29
N PHE A 226 -17.99 -39.64 -11.88
CA PHE A 226 -17.84 -40.47 -13.08
C PHE A 226 -18.24 -41.94 -12.89
N SER A 227 -18.45 -42.37 -11.67
CA SER A 227 -18.79 -43.73 -11.34
C SER A 227 -20.21 -43.79 -10.75
N SER A 228 -21.15 -44.42 -11.52
CA SER A 228 -22.48 -44.83 -11.07
C SER A 228 -23.44 -43.73 -10.60
N GLY A 229 -23.85 -42.77 -11.45
CA GLY A 229 -25.13 -42.05 -11.30
C GLY A 229 -25.44 -41.32 -9.97
N ASP A 230 -24.50 -41.29 -9.05
CA ASP A 230 -24.68 -40.78 -7.69
C ASP A 230 -24.38 -39.28 -7.66
N ARG A 231 -25.42 -38.45 -7.69
CA ARG A 231 -25.34 -37.01 -7.52
C ARG A 231 -25.05 -36.68 -6.06
N ARG A 232 -23.79 -36.64 -5.65
CA ARG A 232 -23.43 -36.15 -4.32
C ARG A 232 -23.43 -34.63 -4.31
N GLY A 233 -24.54 -34.06 -3.84
CA GLY A 233 -24.60 -32.64 -3.49
C GLY A 233 -24.16 -32.46 -2.04
N GLU A 234 -23.07 -31.81 -1.81
CA GLU A 234 -22.68 -31.39 -0.47
C GLU A 234 -23.18 -29.96 -0.21
N THR A 235 -23.91 -29.80 0.88
CA THR A 235 -24.39 -28.50 1.34
C THR A 235 -23.86 -28.27 2.73
N SER A 236 -23.12 -27.18 2.90
CA SER A 236 -22.63 -26.69 4.19
C SER A 236 -23.27 -25.34 4.50
N THR A 237 -23.66 -25.15 5.75
CA THR A 237 -24.09 -23.84 6.27
C THR A 237 -23.18 -23.48 7.43
N LEU A 238 -22.47 -22.37 7.26
CA LEU A 238 -21.52 -21.82 8.22
C LEU A 238 -22.12 -20.57 8.87
N PHE A 239 -22.26 -20.59 10.19
CA PHE A 239 -22.52 -19.40 11.00
C PHE A 239 -21.23 -18.94 11.65
N SER A 240 -21.00 -17.62 11.65
CA SER A 240 -19.79 -17.03 12.23
C SER A 240 -20.15 -15.85 13.12
N LEU A 241 -19.53 -15.78 14.28
CA LEU A 241 -19.52 -14.64 15.18
C LEU A 241 -18.08 -14.22 15.41
N ASN A 242 -17.77 -12.98 15.14
CA ASN A 242 -16.47 -12.38 15.41
C ASN A 242 -16.62 -11.27 16.44
N LEU A 243 -15.72 -11.22 17.42
CA LEU A 243 -15.66 -10.23 18.47
C LEU A 243 -14.21 -9.72 18.57
N SER A 244 -14.01 -8.40 18.59
CA SER A 244 -12.71 -7.78 18.74
C SER A 244 -12.76 -6.72 19.84
N ILE A 245 -11.91 -6.90 20.86
CA ILE A 245 -11.88 -6.09 22.09
C ILE A 245 -10.46 -5.54 22.26
N PRO A 246 -10.23 -4.22 22.18
CA PRO A 246 -8.93 -3.65 22.54
C PRO A 246 -8.66 -3.79 24.05
N LEU A 247 -7.49 -4.32 24.39
CA LEU A 247 -7.05 -4.54 25.77
C LEU A 247 -6.14 -3.38 26.23
N GLY A 248 -6.72 -2.26 26.57
CA GLY A 248 -5.99 -1.06 27.02
C GLY A 248 -6.57 0.19 26.41
N GLY A 249 -6.20 1.36 26.91
CA GLY A 249 -6.69 2.63 26.39
C GLY A 249 -6.30 2.87 24.93
N ALA A 250 -6.79 3.95 24.31
CA ALA A 250 -6.61 4.32 22.90
C ALA A 250 -5.15 4.61 22.45
N GLY A 251 -4.14 3.99 23.10
CA GLY A 251 -2.73 4.10 22.77
C GLY A 251 -2.34 3.30 21.52
N ARG A 252 -1.44 3.84 20.71
CA ARG A 252 -0.82 3.09 19.60
C ARG A 252 -0.14 1.83 20.16
N GLY A 253 -0.52 0.66 19.66
CA GLY A 253 0.07 -0.62 20.03
C GLY A 253 -0.64 -1.38 21.14
N SER A 254 -1.80 -0.89 21.64
CA SER A 254 -2.61 -1.66 22.60
C SER A 254 -2.96 -3.04 22.05
N PRO A 255 -2.76 -4.11 22.85
CA PRO A 255 -3.15 -5.44 22.41
C PRO A 255 -4.66 -5.54 22.15
N THR A 256 -5.03 -6.36 21.17
CA THR A 256 -6.42 -6.65 20.83
C THR A 256 -6.70 -8.12 21.06
N LEU A 257 -7.72 -8.43 21.84
CA LEU A 257 -8.30 -9.76 21.97
C LEU A 257 -9.31 -9.94 20.85
N SER A 258 -9.13 -10.97 20.04
CA SER A 258 -10.08 -11.37 19.01
C SER A 258 -10.60 -12.76 19.31
N SER A 259 -11.92 -12.96 19.21
CA SER A 259 -12.57 -14.26 19.36
C SER A 259 -13.46 -14.52 18.15
N TYR A 260 -13.30 -15.68 17.56
CA TYR A 260 -14.00 -16.12 16.37
C TYR A 260 -14.66 -17.47 16.63
N LEU A 261 -15.99 -17.49 16.68
CA LEU A 261 -16.80 -18.68 16.83
C LEU A 261 -17.40 -19.02 15.47
N THR A 262 -17.17 -20.25 15.01
CA THR A 262 -17.81 -20.80 13.81
C THR A 262 -18.59 -22.04 14.16
N ARG A 263 -19.73 -22.21 13.48
CA ARG A 263 -20.51 -23.44 13.49
C ARG A 263 -20.85 -23.82 12.05
N ASP A 264 -20.25 -24.89 11.61
CA ASP A 264 -20.49 -25.46 10.29
C ASP A 264 -21.38 -26.71 10.42
N SER A 265 -22.33 -26.87 9.52
CA SER A 265 -23.27 -28.01 9.54
C SER A 265 -22.59 -29.37 9.36
N ASN A 266 -21.39 -29.39 8.74
CA ASN A 266 -20.69 -30.63 8.39
C ASN A 266 -19.44 -30.85 9.25
N SER A 267 -18.74 -29.79 9.66
CA SER A 267 -17.49 -29.88 10.42
C SER A 267 -17.59 -29.44 11.88
N GLY A 268 -18.79 -29.06 12.33
CA GLY A 268 -19.03 -28.80 13.75
C GLY A 268 -18.76 -27.39 14.23
N THR A 269 -18.39 -27.25 15.50
CA THR A 269 -18.22 -25.96 16.16
C THR A 269 -16.76 -25.74 16.56
N GLN A 270 -16.19 -24.61 16.11
CA GLN A 270 -14.83 -24.21 16.42
C GLN A 270 -14.79 -22.82 17.06
N LEU A 271 -14.05 -22.68 18.14
CA LEU A 271 -13.73 -21.41 18.79
C LEU A 271 -12.24 -21.13 18.65
N THR A 272 -11.92 -19.99 18.05
CA THR A 272 -10.55 -19.47 17.99
C THR A 272 -10.49 -18.16 18.76
N SER A 273 -9.55 -18.07 19.72
CA SER A 273 -9.30 -16.82 20.43
C SER A 273 -7.82 -16.50 20.40
N GLY A 274 -7.49 -15.21 20.27
CA GLY A 274 -6.11 -14.79 20.17
C GLY A 274 -5.92 -13.35 20.59
N VAL A 275 -4.67 -13.03 20.92
CA VAL A 275 -4.23 -11.68 21.23
C VAL A 275 -3.17 -11.27 20.23
N SER A 276 -3.33 -10.09 19.68
CA SER A 276 -2.36 -9.49 18.76
C SER A 276 -2.07 -8.05 19.15
N GLY A 277 -0.89 -7.57 18.81
CA GLY A 277 -0.48 -6.21 19.12
C GLY A 277 0.79 -5.81 18.38
N MET A 278 1.20 -4.56 18.62
CA MET A 278 2.42 -4.00 18.06
C MET A 278 3.44 -3.76 19.16
N LEU A 279 4.72 -3.90 18.83
CA LEU A 279 5.87 -3.62 19.69
C LEU A 279 6.75 -2.57 19.01
N GLY A 280 7.50 -1.82 19.85
CA GLY A 280 8.37 -0.73 19.37
C GLY A 280 7.67 0.62 19.39
N LYS A 281 8.45 1.70 19.42
CA LYS A 281 7.95 3.08 19.51
C LYS A 281 7.12 3.51 18.29
N ARG A 282 7.35 2.89 17.14
CA ARG A 282 6.69 3.18 15.87
C ARG A 282 5.85 1.98 15.36
N GLY A 283 5.73 0.89 16.15
CA GLY A 283 5.05 -0.33 15.73
C GLY A 283 5.84 -1.16 14.73
N GLU A 284 7.16 -1.19 14.88
CA GLU A 284 8.07 -1.90 13.96
C GLU A 284 7.87 -3.41 13.97
N ALA A 285 7.45 -3.95 15.11
CA ALA A 285 7.12 -5.36 15.22
C ALA A 285 5.63 -5.56 15.50
N SER A 286 5.05 -6.61 14.94
CA SER A 286 3.72 -7.08 15.28
C SER A 286 3.78 -8.54 15.72
N TYR A 287 2.97 -8.89 16.70
CA TYR A 287 2.86 -10.26 17.21
C TYR A 287 1.42 -10.71 17.23
N SER A 288 1.23 -12.02 17.14
CA SER A 288 -0.06 -12.66 17.29
C SER A 288 0.13 -14.01 18.00
N LEU A 289 -0.72 -14.26 18.98
CA LEU A 289 -0.82 -15.53 19.71
C LEU A 289 -2.26 -15.98 19.61
N SER A 290 -2.51 -17.21 19.17
CA SER A 290 -3.88 -17.74 19.10
C SER A 290 -3.96 -19.20 19.51
N ALA A 291 -5.16 -19.59 19.98
CA ALA A 291 -5.54 -20.95 20.22
C ALA A 291 -6.92 -21.21 19.61
N SER A 292 -7.04 -22.34 18.94
CA SER A 292 -8.28 -22.80 18.32
C SER A 292 -8.68 -24.14 18.92
N HIS A 293 -9.93 -24.27 19.33
CA HIS A 293 -10.52 -25.48 19.86
C HIS A 293 -11.70 -25.93 19.02
N ASP A 294 -11.61 -27.11 18.50
CA ASP A 294 -12.71 -27.78 17.81
C ASP A 294 -13.46 -28.67 18.82
N ARG A 295 -14.75 -28.39 18.98
CA ARG A 295 -15.60 -29.07 19.99
C ARG A 295 -15.88 -30.52 19.63
N ASP A 296 -16.07 -30.80 18.35
CA ASP A 296 -16.53 -32.13 17.90
C ASP A 296 -15.39 -33.14 17.87
N SER A 297 -14.22 -32.71 17.36
CA SER A 297 -13.01 -33.54 17.40
C SER A 297 -12.26 -33.45 18.73
N ARG A 298 -12.61 -32.50 19.62
CA ARG A 298 -11.93 -32.18 20.89
C ARG A 298 -10.45 -31.86 20.72
N GLN A 299 -10.10 -31.33 19.57
CA GLN A 299 -8.72 -31.00 19.22
C GLN A 299 -8.43 -29.52 19.46
N THR A 300 -7.21 -29.25 19.93
CA THR A 300 -6.74 -27.90 20.14
C THR A 300 -5.47 -27.65 19.34
N SER A 301 -5.44 -26.57 18.59
CA SER A 301 -4.25 -26.08 17.92
C SER A 301 -3.85 -24.70 18.49
N LYS A 302 -2.55 -24.39 18.43
CA LYS A 302 -1.98 -23.13 18.94
C LYS A 302 -1.07 -22.57 17.87
N SER A 303 -1.04 -21.25 17.75
CA SER A 303 -0.10 -20.56 16.87
C SER A 303 0.45 -19.30 17.51
N ALA A 304 1.68 -18.97 17.12
CA ALA A 304 2.35 -17.75 17.48
C ALA A 304 3.04 -17.19 16.24
N SER A 305 2.95 -15.90 15.99
CA SER A 305 3.68 -15.23 14.92
C SER A 305 4.31 -13.95 15.41
N LEU A 306 5.43 -13.59 14.77
CA LEU A 306 6.15 -12.34 14.97
C LEU A 306 6.62 -11.84 13.61
N ASP A 307 6.20 -10.63 13.25
CA ASP A 307 6.64 -9.96 12.04
C ASP A 307 7.40 -8.69 12.44
N TYR A 308 8.54 -8.46 11.80
CA TYR A 308 9.40 -7.30 12.04
C TYR A 308 9.65 -6.54 10.74
N ARG A 309 9.29 -5.25 10.72
CA ARG A 309 9.43 -4.38 9.56
C ARG A 309 10.69 -3.55 9.67
N LEU A 310 11.70 -3.92 8.88
CA LEU A 310 12.87 -3.08 8.63
C LEU A 310 12.59 -2.13 7.45
N PRO A 311 13.32 -1.03 7.32
CA PRO A 311 13.14 -0.11 6.18
C PRO A 311 13.31 -0.78 4.80
N GLN A 312 14.12 -1.84 4.72
CA GLN A 312 14.50 -2.51 3.47
C GLN A 312 13.84 -3.87 3.26
N VAL A 313 13.32 -4.50 4.33
CA VAL A 313 12.83 -5.87 4.29
C VAL A 313 11.82 -6.11 5.41
N GLU A 314 10.84 -6.95 5.15
CA GLU A 314 9.92 -7.49 6.15
C GLU A 314 10.36 -8.91 6.52
N LEU A 315 10.60 -9.17 7.79
CA LEU A 315 10.93 -10.48 8.33
C LEU A 315 9.74 -11.02 9.10
N GLY A 316 9.42 -12.28 8.91
CA GLY A 316 8.33 -12.94 9.63
C GLY A 316 8.77 -14.31 10.14
N SER A 317 8.23 -14.70 11.27
CA SER A 317 8.34 -16.05 11.80
C SER A 317 7.00 -16.51 12.36
N SER A 318 6.67 -17.78 12.16
CA SER A 318 5.48 -18.36 12.75
C SER A 318 5.74 -19.77 13.24
N LEU A 319 5.16 -20.10 14.39
CA LEU A 319 5.15 -21.43 14.98
C LEU A 319 3.68 -21.86 15.10
N SER A 320 3.35 -23.04 14.62
CA SER A 320 2.05 -23.64 14.84
C SER A 320 2.20 -25.07 15.33
N GLN A 321 1.30 -25.46 16.22
CA GLN A 321 1.24 -26.80 16.80
C GLN A 321 -0.22 -27.25 16.89
N GLY A 322 -0.47 -28.43 16.42
CA GLY A 322 -1.77 -29.10 16.52
C GLY A 322 -1.62 -30.59 16.70
N PRO A 323 -2.73 -31.33 16.72
CA PRO A 323 -2.68 -32.79 16.79
C PRO A 323 -1.89 -33.37 15.61
N GLY A 324 -0.80 -34.06 15.93
CA GLY A 324 0.02 -34.75 14.92
C GLY A 324 0.96 -33.87 14.10
N TYR A 325 1.05 -32.54 14.34
CA TYR A 325 1.99 -31.67 13.61
C TYR A 325 2.59 -30.57 14.46
N ARG A 326 3.79 -30.17 14.08
CA ARG A 326 4.47 -28.95 14.54
C ARG A 326 5.17 -28.31 13.34
N GLN A 327 4.90 -27.04 13.11
CA GLN A 327 5.42 -26.32 11.94
C GLN A 327 6.08 -25.04 12.40
N LEU A 328 7.29 -24.78 11.89
CA LEU A 328 7.99 -23.50 11.98
C LEU A 328 8.12 -22.93 10.56
N SER A 329 7.78 -21.66 10.39
CA SER A 329 7.96 -20.93 9.14
C SER A 329 8.77 -19.66 9.38
N VAL A 330 9.66 -19.35 8.45
CA VAL A 330 10.43 -18.10 8.42
C VAL A 330 10.22 -17.45 7.06
N LYS A 331 9.95 -16.15 7.03
CA LYS A 331 9.66 -15.36 5.83
C LYS A 331 10.59 -14.16 5.78
N ALA A 332 11.11 -13.85 4.61
CA ALA A 332 11.72 -12.57 4.28
C ALA A 332 11.09 -12.05 2.97
N ALA A 333 10.61 -10.81 2.97
CA ALA A 333 9.97 -10.21 1.81
C ALA A 333 10.42 -8.75 1.66
N GLY A 334 10.61 -8.30 0.41
CA GLY A 334 11.00 -6.94 0.09
C GLY A 334 11.00 -6.70 -1.41
N GLY A 335 11.32 -5.47 -1.79
CA GLY A 335 11.42 -5.05 -3.18
C GLY A 335 12.70 -4.28 -3.46
N LEU A 336 13.06 -4.18 -4.72
CA LEU A 336 14.19 -3.38 -5.20
C LEU A 336 13.67 -2.37 -6.23
N VAL A 337 14.04 -1.12 -6.07
CA VAL A 337 13.71 -0.05 -7.01
C VAL A 337 14.99 0.44 -7.65
N ALA A 338 15.13 0.23 -8.97
CA ALA A 338 16.23 0.77 -9.76
C ALA A 338 15.88 2.17 -10.26
N HIS A 339 16.79 3.11 -10.11
CA HIS A 339 16.61 4.52 -10.47
C HIS A 339 17.95 5.17 -10.86
N SER A 340 17.95 6.41 -11.31
CA SER A 340 19.16 7.12 -11.77
C SER A 340 20.28 7.24 -10.73
N GLY A 341 19.97 7.14 -9.43
CA GLY A 341 20.94 7.16 -8.33
C GLY A 341 21.41 5.78 -7.86
N GLY A 342 20.96 4.68 -8.51
CA GLY A 342 21.32 3.31 -8.14
C GLY A 342 20.14 2.41 -7.86
N ILE A 343 20.27 1.55 -6.86
CA ILE A 343 19.21 0.62 -6.44
C ILE A 343 18.92 0.84 -4.96
N THR A 344 17.65 1.07 -4.64
CA THR A 344 17.19 1.20 -3.24
C THR A 344 16.31 -0.01 -2.88
N ALA A 345 16.68 -0.68 -1.80
CA ALA A 345 15.87 -1.75 -1.22
C ALA A 345 14.70 -1.16 -0.42
N ALA A 346 13.57 -1.82 -0.49
CA ALA A 346 12.32 -1.41 0.15
C ALA A 346 11.57 -2.61 0.74
N GLN A 347 10.59 -2.33 1.55
CA GLN A 347 9.56 -3.29 1.92
C GLN A 347 8.79 -3.78 0.68
N THR A 348 7.85 -4.68 0.86
CA THR A 348 7.01 -5.17 -0.24
C THR A 348 6.32 -4.00 -0.96
N LEU A 349 6.56 -3.90 -2.27
CA LEU A 349 6.09 -2.80 -3.09
C LEU A 349 4.64 -2.98 -3.50
N GLY A 350 3.86 -1.91 -3.42
CA GLY A 350 2.56 -1.80 -4.04
C GLY A 350 2.66 -1.42 -5.52
N GLU A 351 1.51 -1.17 -6.13
CA GLU A 351 1.42 -0.82 -7.56
C GLU A 351 1.94 0.60 -7.84
N THR A 352 1.68 1.53 -6.92
CA THR A 352 2.04 2.95 -7.07
C THR A 352 2.98 3.34 -5.93
N ILE A 353 4.19 3.76 -6.26
CA ILE A 353 5.25 3.99 -5.28
C ILE A 353 5.85 5.39 -5.39
N GLY A 354 6.40 5.88 -4.27
CA GLY A 354 7.19 7.11 -4.21
C GLY A 354 8.67 6.83 -4.04
N LEU A 355 9.51 7.45 -4.85
CA LEU A 355 10.95 7.47 -4.67
C LEU A 355 11.34 8.81 -4.05
N VAL A 356 11.65 8.81 -2.77
CA VAL A 356 12.11 9.98 -2.04
C VAL A 356 13.60 10.16 -2.28
N HIS A 357 14.01 11.40 -2.59
CA HIS A 357 15.41 11.80 -2.71
C HIS A 357 15.70 12.99 -1.79
N ALA A 358 16.52 12.78 -0.78
CA ALA A 358 16.96 13.77 0.18
C ALA A 358 18.47 13.60 0.44
N PRO A 359 19.33 14.30 -0.32
CA PRO A 359 20.79 14.17 -0.21
C PRO A 359 21.26 14.43 1.23
N ASN A 360 22.20 13.63 1.72
CA ASN A 360 22.80 13.73 3.06
C ASN A 360 21.83 13.49 4.23
N ALA A 361 20.51 13.35 4.01
CA ALA A 361 19.51 13.16 5.07
C ALA A 361 19.41 11.70 5.57
N ARG A 362 20.52 10.96 5.54
CA ARG A 362 20.56 9.56 5.99
C ARG A 362 19.93 9.40 7.37
N GLY A 363 19.03 8.44 7.49
CA GLY A 363 18.36 8.10 8.75
C GLY A 363 17.03 8.85 8.97
N ALA A 364 16.76 9.95 8.24
CA ALA A 364 15.45 10.58 8.27
C ALA A 364 14.35 9.57 7.91
N ALA A 365 13.24 9.59 8.64
CA ALA A 365 12.12 8.71 8.31
C ALA A 365 11.25 9.34 7.22
N ALA A 366 10.84 8.53 6.24
CA ALA A 366 10.04 8.96 5.09
C ALA A 366 8.64 8.36 5.16
N GLY A 367 7.62 9.21 5.26
CA GLY A 367 6.23 8.81 5.34
C GLY A 367 5.90 7.96 6.58
N TYR A 368 4.81 7.23 6.53
CA TYR A 368 4.30 6.41 7.65
C TYR A 368 4.70 4.94 7.59
N SER A 369 5.35 4.50 6.50
CA SER A 369 5.68 3.08 6.26
C SER A 369 6.90 2.56 7.04
N GLY A 370 7.59 3.43 7.79
CA GLY A 370 8.85 3.10 8.45
C GLY A 370 10.07 3.13 7.54
N SER A 371 9.90 3.57 6.28
CA SER A 371 11.00 3.79 5.34
C SER A 371 11.96 4.86 5.85
N ARG A 372 13.26 4.68 5.58
CA ARG A 372 14.31 5.63 5.99
C ARG A 372 15.23 5.94 4.83
N ILE A 373 15.69 7.19 4.79
CA ILE A 373 16.70 7.63 3.82
C ILE A 373 17.97 6.82 4.03
N ASP A 374 18.42 6.19 2.96
CA ASP A 374 19.63 5.38 2.93
C ASP A 374 20.92 6.23 2.85
N ARG A 375 22.06 5.57 2.75
CA ARG A 375 23.37 6.22 2.63
C ARG A 375 23.55 7.03 1.33
N HIS A 376 22.73 6.77 0.31
CA HIS A 376 22.79 7.46 -0.98
C HIS A 376 21.75 8.57 -1.08
N GLY A 377 20.98 8.82 -0.02
CA GLY A 377 19.97 9.87 0.03
C GLY A 377 18.61 9.44 -0.52
N TYR A 378 18.33 8.16 -0.62
CA TYR A 378 17.07 7.66 -1.16
C TYR A 378 16.27 6.84 -0.15
N ALA A 379 14.95 6.89 -0.28
CA ALA A 379 14.00 5.99 0.37
C ALA A 379 12.84 5.70 -0.57
N VAL A 380 12.16 4.58 -0.37
CA VAL A 380 10.97 4.21 -1.13
C VAL A 380 9.75 4.27 -0.22
N ILE A 381 8.72 4.98 -0.64
CA ILE A 381 7.36 4.87 -0.08
C ILE A 381 6.67 3.75 -0.84
N PRO A 382 6.42 2.61 -0.22
CA PRO A 382 6.03 1.39 -0.93
C PRO A 382 4.61 1.43 -1.47
N ASN A 383 3.77 2.34 -1.00
CA ASN A 383 2.37 2.43 -1.39
C ASN A 383 1.86 3.87 -1.34
N LEU A 384 1.50 4.41 -2.49
CA LEU A 384 0.80 5.69 -2.65
C LEU A 384 -0.61 5.41 -3.18
N LEU A 385 -1.57 6.21 -2.74
CA LEU A 385 -2.94 6.13 -3.22
C LEU A 385 -3.05 6.80 -4.60
N PRO A 386 -3.36 6.07 -5.67
CA PRO A 386 -3.51 6.66 -6.99
C PRO A 386 -4.74 7.57 -7.04
N TYR A 387 -4.63 8.65 -7.82
CA TYR A 387 -5.69 9.65 -8.04
C TYR A 387 -6.14 10.40 -6.78
N GLN A 388 -5.38 10.32 -5.71
CA GLN A 388 -5.62 11.03 -4.45
C GLN A 388 -4.39 11.84 -4.06
N LEU A 389 -4.62 12.92 -3.29
CA LEU A 389 -3.52 13.70 -2.75
C LEU A 389 -2.86 12.92 -1.60
N ASN A 390 -1.60 12.55 -1.81
CA ASN A 390 -0.75 11.94 -0.80
C ASN A 390 0.19 13.00 -0.25
N SER A 391 0.25 13.16 1.08
CA SER A 391 1.29 13.91 1.75
C SER A 391 2.39 12.95 2.17
N VAL A 392 3.60 13.22 1.72
CA VAL A 392 4.80 12.48 2.13
C VAL A 392 5.65 13.41 2.97
N ASP A 393 5.80 13.07 4.24
CA ASP A 393 6.54 13.88 5.20
C ASP A 393 7.87 13.21 5.55
N LEU A 394 8.92 14.01 5.73
CA LEU A 394 10.20 13.58 6.26
C LEU A 394 10.31 14.00 7.74
N ASP A 395 10.48 13.01 8.60
CA ASP A 395 10.82 13.23 10.01
C ASP A 395 12.36 13.27 10.14
N PRO A 396 12.95 14.41 10.56
CA PRO A 396 14.40 14.56 10.69
C PRO A 396 15.00 13.71 11.81
N ASN A 397 14.18 13.09 12.68
CA ASN A 397 14.67 12.25 13.75
C ASN A 397 15.50 11.06 13.26
N GLY A 398 16.78 11.05 13.61
CA GLY A 398 17.77 10.06 13.18
C GLY A 398 18.67 10.55 12.05
N MET A 399 18.48 11.77 11.58
CA MET A 399 19.38 12.49 10.69
C MET A 399 20.53 13.12 11.50
N ALA A 400 21.65 13.41 10.84
CA ALA A 400 22.73 14.16 11.47
C ALA A 400 22.31 15.61 11.74
N ASP A 401 22.69 16.16 12.89
CA ASP A 401 22.31 17.53 13.32
C ASP A 401 22.78 18.63 12.38
N GLU A 402 23.79 18.34 11.57
CA GLU A 402 24.35 19.24 10.57
C GLU A 402 23.51 19.36 9.30
N ILE A 403 22.51 18.51 9.13
CA ILE A 403 21.68 18.50 7.93
C ILE A 403 20.36 19.22 8.20
N GLU A 404 20.02 20.12 7.33
CA GLU A 404 18.77 20.87 7.37
C GLU A 404 17.93 20.54 6.14
N LEU A 405 16.66 20.20 6.35
CA LEU A 405 15.67 20.03 5.30
C LEU A 405 15.08 21.42 4.95
N ARG A 406 15.15 21.83 3.69
CA ARG A 406 14.48 23.06 3.23
C ARG A 406 12.95 22.90 3.15
N SER A 407 12.49 21.68 3.02
CA SER A 407 11.09 21.31 3.07
C SER A 407 10.96 19.92 3.67
N SER A 408 10.05 19.75 4.61
CA SER A 408 9.79 18.47 5.27
C SER A 408 8.56 17.75 4.72
N SER A 409 7.78 18.36 3.82
CA SER A 409 6.56 17.79 3.26
C SER A 409 6.45 18.01 1.75
N ARG A 410 5.90 17.03 1.06
CA ARG A 410 5.56 17.08 -0.37
C ARG A 410 4.21 16.41 -0.61
N ASN A 411 3.41 17.07 -1.43
CA ASN A 411 2.11 16.57 -1.83
C ASN A 411 2.16 16.10 -3.29
N VAL A 412 1.59 14.92 -3.54
CA VAL A 412 1.52 14.34 -4.89
C VAL A 412 0.24 13.56 -5.10
N ALA A 413 -0.33 13.64 -6.30
CA ALA A 413 -1.48 12.85 -6.73
C ALA A 413 -1.09 11.98 -7.94
N PRO A 414 -0.52 10.78 -7.71
CA PRO A 414 -0.02 9.91 -8.78
C PRO A 414 -1.16 9.24 -9.55
N THR A 415 -0.87 8.81 -10.77
CA THR A 415 -1.70 7.84 -11.48
C THR A 415 -1.41 6.41 -10.98
N ALA A 416 -2.33 5.47 -11.21
CA ALA A 416 -2.09 4.07 -10.88
C ALA A 416 -0.87 3.52 -11.64
N GLY A 417 -0.03 2.76 -10.95
CA GLY A 417 1.20 2.17 -11.49
C GLY A 417 2.38 3.15 -11.63
N ALA A 418 2.25 4.37 -11.14
CA ALA A 418 3.32 5.37 -11.24
C ALA A 418 4.44 5.14 -10.21
N VAL A 419 5.67 5.42 -10.63
CA VAL A 419 6.82 5.64 -9.75
C VAL A 419 7.08 7.14 -9.70
N VAL A 420 6.78 7.79 -8.59
CA VAL A 420 6.88 9.24 -8.45
C VAL A 420 8.13 9.63 -7.67
N ARG A 421 8.98 10.46 -8.27
CA ARG A 421 10.14 11.03 -7.58
C ARG A 421 9.72 12.26 -6.75
N LEU A 422 10.16 12.28 -5.49
CA LEU A 422 9.89 13.32 -4.51
C LEU A 422 11.24 13.88 -4.01
N ASP A 423 11.61 15.07 -4.47
CA ASP A 423 12.89 15.68 -4.12
C ASP A 423 12.72 16.59 -2.89
N TYR A 424 13.59 16.38 -1.89
CA TYR A 424 13.70 17.19 -0.67
C TYR A 424 15.09 17.83 -0.62
N PRO A 425 15.21 19.09 -1.01
CA PRO A 425 16.48 19.78 -0.95
C PRO A 425 16.99 19.86 0.49
N THR A 426 18.26 19.54 0.67
CA THR A 426 18.94 19.59 1.96
C THR A 426 20.07 20.60 1.92
N ARG A 427 20.44 21.11 3.08
CA ARG A 427 21.60 21.97 3.28
C ARG A 427 22.46 21.38 4.41
N VAL A 428 23.77 21.37 4.23
CA VAL A 428 24.71 20.99 5.28
C VAL A 428 25.07 22.25 6.04
N ALA A 429 24.62 22.37 7.28
CA ALA A 429 24.84 23.55 8.11
C ALA A 429 24.99 23.15 9.57
N ARG A 430 26.14 23.46 10.17
CA ARG A 430 26.43 23.12 11.57
C ARG A 430 25.65 24.03 12.52
N PRO A 431 24.97 23.47 13.52
CA PRO A 431 24.32 24.25 14.57
C PRO A 431 25.38 24.92 15.45
N LEU A 432 25.18 26.19 15.77
CA LEU A 432 26.06 26.99 16.60
C LEU A 432 25.26 27.90 17.50
N LEU A 433 25.59 27.92 18.77
CA LEU A 433 25.06 28.86 19.75
C LEU A 433 26.12 29.90 20.09
N VAL A 434 25.77 31.18 20.05
CA VAL A 434 26.71 32.25 20.37
C VAL A 434 26.07 33.17 21.42
N ASP A 435 26.66 33.26 22.58
CA ASP A 435 26.31 34.28 23.56
C ASP A 435 27.08 35.56 23.18
N SER A 436 26.34 36.62 22.82
CA SER A 436 26.93 37.88 22.33
C SER A 436 26.14 39.05 22.88
N ARG A 437 26.84 40.21 22.93
CA ARG A 437 26.24 41.47 23.35
C ARG A 437 26.56 42.57 22.36
N MET A 438 25.74 43.63 22.37
CA MET A 438 26.03 44.83 21.59
C MET A 438 27.41 45.41 21.97
N PRO A 439 27.99 46.23 21.09
CA PRO A 439 29.22 46.97 21.41
C PRO A 439 29.11 47.86 22.65
N SER A 440 27.89 48.30 22.99
CA SER A 440 27.57 49.05 24.22
C SER A 440 27.55 48.17 25.50
N GLY A 441 27.60 46.83 25.37
CA GLY A 441 27.43 45.89 26.47
C GLY A 441 25.99 45.49 26.74
N GLU A 442 25.04 46.12 26.10
CA GLU A 442 23.60 45.79 26.21
C GLU A 442 23.24 44.46 25.53
N PRO A 443 22.15 43.78 25.93
CA PRO A 443 21.70 42.60 25.25
C PRO A 443 21.27 42.90 23.79
N LEU A 444 21.56 41.99 22.87
CA LEU A 444 21.03 42.03 21.52
C LEU A 444 19.49 41.87 21.54
N PRO A 445 18.75 42.62 20.70
CA PRO A 445 17.29 42.54 20.66
C PRO A 445 16.81 41.11 20.29
N PHE A 446 15.81 40.65 21.02
CA PHE A 446 15.18 39.36 20.75
C PHE A 446 14.57 39.33 19.35
N ALA A 447 14.68 38.21 18.68
CA ALA A 447 14.23 37.97 17.30
C ALA A 447 14.98 38.83 16.23
N ALA A 448 16.07 39.52 16.58
CA ALA A 448 16.92 40.15 15.57
C ALA A 448 17.45 39.10 14.59
N GLU A 449 17.39 39.42 13.29
CA GLU A 449 17.77 38.52 12.22
C GLU A 449 19.30 38.40 12.17
N VAL A 450 19.80 37.17 11.94
CA VAL A 450 21.21 36.90 11.77
C VAL A 450 21.48 36.43 10.36
N LEU A 451 22.28 37.20 9.61
CA LEU A 451 22.59 36.95 8.22
C LEU A 451 24.06 36.51 8.11
N ASP A 452 24.36 35.62 7.20
CA ASP A 452 25.74 35.40 6.77
C ASP A 452 26.30 36.68 6.14
N ALA A 453 27.43 37.15 6.63
CA ALA A 453 27.96 38.46 6.24
C ALA A 453 28.43 38.54 4.76
N HIS A 454 28.69 37.37 4.15
CA HIS A 454 29.16 37.29 2.76
C HIS A 454 28.01 37.10 1.77
N SER A 455 27.09 36.14 2.05
CA SER A 455 25.99 35.82 1.14
C SER A 455 24.72 36.63 1.40
N GLY A 456 24.60 37.27 2.56
CA GLY A 456 23.41 37.99 2.98
C GLY A 456 22.21 37.08 3.30
N GLN A 457 22.38 35.75 3.28
CA GLN A 457 21.33 34.81 3.59
C GLN A 457 21.09 34.73 5.10
N SER A 458 19.83 34.55 5.49
CA SER A 458 19.47 34.34 6.89
C SER A 458 20.00 32.98 7.38
N VAL A 459 20.78 33.00 8.46
CA VAL A 459 21.41 31.82 9.08
C VAL A 459 20.94 31.60 10.51
N GLY A 460 20.05 32.45 11.03
CA GLY A 460 19.48 32.29 12.35
C GLY A 460 18.84 33.55 12.92
N ALA A 461 18.63 33.56 14.23
CA ALA A 461 18.05 34.68 14.95
C ALA A 461 18.59 34.79 16.36
N VAL A 462 18.42 35.95 16.98
CA VAL A 462 18.70 36.19 18.39
C VAL A 462 17.57 35.61 19.26
N GLY A 463 17.90 34.63 20.08
CA GLY A 463 17.00 34.01 21.08
C GLY A 463 17.01 34.76 22.40
N GLN A 464 16.46 34.13 23.43
CA GLN A 464 16.44 34.65 24.78
C GLN A 464 17.87 34.78 25.35
N GLY A 465 18.11 35.78 26.20
CA GLY A 465 19.39 35.98 26.85
C GLY A 465 20.49 36.47 25.94
N SER A 466 20.17 37.11 24.80
CA SER A 466 21.17 37.59 23.81
C SER A 466 21.98 36.45 23.17
N ARG A 467 21.35 35.27 23.08
CA ARG A 467 21.95 34.07 22.46
C ARG A 467 21.56 33.99 20.99
N LEU A 468 22.52 33.99 20.12
CA LEU A 468 22.32 33.71 18.70
C LEU A 468 22.16 32.20 18.51
N VAL A 469 21.12 31.80 17.83
CA VAL A 469 20.86 30.41 17.41
C VAL A 469 21.09 30.36 15.90
N LEU A 470 22.18 29.75 15.50
CA LEU A 470 22.70 29.81 14.13
C LEU A 470 22.83 28.44 13.49
N ARG A 471 22.77 28.43 12.15
CA ARG A 471 23.20 27.29 11.34
C ARG A 471 24.17 27.82 10.25
N VAL A 472 25.40 27.39 10.30
CA VAL A 472 26.47 27.89 9.45
C VAL A 472 27.06 26.81 8.54
N GLU A 473 27.35 27.14 7.29
CA GLU A 473 27.87 26.19 6.30
C GLU A 473 29.38 26.03 6.38
N GLN A 474 30.08 27.09 6.85
CA GLN A 474 31.52 27.12 6.95
C GLN A 474 31.97 27.00 8.41
N ASP A 475 33.15 26.41 8.63
CA ASP A 475 33.71 26.29 9.97
C ASP A 475 34.29 27.62 10.50
N ARG A 476 34.51 28.62 9.62
CA ARG A 476 34.93 29.96 9.98
C ARG A 476 34.21 30.97 9.11
N GLY A 477 33.78 32.07 9.72
CA GLY A 477 33.06 33.12 8.99
C GLY A 477 32.64 34.27 9.88
N SER A 478 31.86 35.16 9.32
CA SER A 478 31.26 36.29 10.02
C SER A 478 29.76 36.28 9.79
N VAL A 479 29.01 36.58 10.83
CA VAL A 479 27.55 36.78 10.71
C VAL A 479 27.21 38.20 11.12
N ARG A 480 26.21 38.76 10.43
CA ARG A 480 25.66 40.07 10.70
C ARG A 480 24.36 39.96 11.48
N VAL A 481 24.33 40.49 12.66
CA VAL A 481 23.12 40.62 13.47
C VAL A 481 22.45 41.93 13.10
N ARG A 482 21.20 41.91 12.66
CA ARG A 482 20.45 43.07 12.19
C ARG A 482 19.12 43.18 12.95
N TRP A 483 18.88 44.33 13.59
CA TRP A 483 17.63 44.66 14.29
C TRP A 483 16.95 45.93 13.78
N GLY A 484 17.49 46.54 12.72
CA GLY A 484 16.94 47.69 12.03
C GLY A 484 17.67 47.97 10.72
N ASN A 485 17.32 49.08 10.06
CA ASN A 485 17.85 49.43 8.75
C ASN A 485 19.04 50.39 8.83
N GLU A 486 19.31 50.99 10.00
CA GLU A 486 20.39 51.95 10.17
C GLU A 486 21.74 51.26 10.48
N PRO A 487 22.88 51.90 10.10
CA PRO A 487 24.19 51.33 10.35
C PRO A 487 24.50 50.99 11.82
N GLN A 488 23.90 51.74 12.75
CA GLN A 488 24.04 51.48 14.21
C GLN A 488 23.16 50.34 14.70
N GLN A 489 22.20 49.90 13.88
CA GLN A 489 21.24 48.82 14.19
C GLN A 489 21.72 47.46 13.65
N GLN A 490 23.02 47.32 13.50
CA GLN A 490 23.66 46.06 13.07
C GLN A 490 25.06 45.92 13.68
N CYS A 491 25.50 44.71 13.87
CA CYS A 491 26.85 44.38 14.28
C CYS A 491 27.35 43.06 13.66
N LEU A 492 28.62 42.81 13.68
CA LEU A 492 29.28 41.63 13.13
C LEU A 492 29.83 40.75 14.24
N VAL A 493 29.61 39.45 14.12
CA VAL A 493 30.18 38.42 15.01
C VAL A 493 31.02 37.48 14.17
N ASP A 494 32.30 37.43 14.44
CA ASP A 494 33.25 36.52 13.79
C ASP A 494 33.30 35.22 14.57
N TYR A 495 33.13 34.06 13.91
CA TYR A 495 33.13 32.74 14.55
C TYR A 495 34.18 31.83 13.91
N ALA A 496 34.71 30.92 14.72
CA ALA A 496 35.53 29.79 14.31
C ALA A 496 35.13 28.57 15.09
N LEU A 497 34.67 27.53 14.40
CA LEU A 497 34.25 26.27 14.98
C LEU A 497 35.46 25.37 15.21
N GLY A 498 35.47 24.69 16.33
CA GLY A 498 36.39 23.60 16.63
C GLY A 498 36.07 22.31 15.91
N PRO A 499 36.74 21.20 16.29
CA PRO A 499 36.40 19.87 15.81
C PRO A 499 34.90 19.54 16.02
N ARG A 500 34.38 18.61 15.23
CA ARG A 500 32.97 18.21 15.33
C ARG A 500 32.68 17.54 16.69
N GLU A 501 31.77 18.12 17.44
CA GLU A 501 31.28 17.62 18.72
C GLU A 501 29.82 17.18 18.58
N THR A 502 29.38 16.30 19.47
CA THR A 502 27.99 15.78 19.51
C THR A 502 26.98 16.81 20.00
N THR A 503 27.43 17.86 20.69
CA THR A 503 26.58 18.95 21.20
C THR A 503 26.95 20.25 20.50
N PRO A 504 25.97 21.10 20.13
CA PRO A 504 26.27 22.39 19.53
C PRO A 504 27.18 23.22 20.44
N PRO A 505 28.32 23.73 19.97
CA PRO A 505 29.22 24.55 20.78
C PRO A 505 28.53 25.85 21.17
N VAL A 506 28.70 26.27 22.42
CA VAL A 506 28.30 27.59 22.90
C VAL A 506 29.55 28.48 22.95
N LEU A 507 29.63 29.44 22.05
CA LEU A 507 30.78 30.35 21.96
C LEU A 507 30.42 31.68 22.63
N GLN A 508 31.38 32.26 23.34
CA GLN A 508 31.29 33.64 23.88
C GLN A 508 32.01 34.56 22.92
N LEU A 509 31.28 35.31 22.11
CA LEU A 509 31.85 36.16 21.05
C LEU A 509 31.30 37.58 21.14
N ALA A 510 32.15 38.58 20.93
CA ALA A 510 31.74 39.97 20.93
C ALA A 510 31.10 40.35 19.58
N CYS A 511 30.03 41.15 19.61
CA CYS A 511 29.50 41.79 18.43
C CYS A 511 30.25 43.11 18.20
N ARG A 512 30.99 43.23 17.09
CA ARG A 512 31.74 44.44 16.73
C ARG A 512 30.92 45.35 15.81
N PRO A 513 31.08 46.67 15.84
CA PRO A 513 30.45 47.55 14.87
C PRO A 513 30.87 47.19 13.45
N ALA A 514 29.91 47.27 12.50
CA ALA A 514 30.23 47.05 11.08
C ALA A 514 31.06 48.23 10.55
N SER A 515 32.31 47.96 10.12
CA SER A 515 33.18 48.98 9.52
C SER A 515 32.71 49.35 8.11
N ALA A 516 33.21 50.50 7.58
CA ALA A 516 32.92 50.94 6.20
C ALA A 516 33.37 49.89 5.17
N ALA A 517 34.50 49.22 5.40
CA ALA A 517 35.06 48.17 4.54
C ALA A 517 34.21 46.88 4.52
N ASP A 518 33.44 46.59 5.57
CA ASP A 518 32.53 45.43 5.64
C ASP A 518 31.24 45.66 4.83
N ARG A 519 31.00 46.90 4.35
CA ARG A 519 29.79 47.29 3.57
C ARG A 519 29.98 47.13 2.06
N GLU A 520 31.20 47.31 1.55
CA GLU A 520 31.49 47.17 0.11
C GLU A 520 31.54 45.72 -0.37
N ARG A 521 31.66 44.75 0.52
CA ARG A 521 31.65 43.31 0.18
C ARG A 521 30.25 42.71 -0.01
N THR A 522 29.18 43.49 0.15
CA THR A 522 27.77 42.99 0.13
C THR A 522 26.95 43.55 -1.04
N LEU A 523 27.56 44.29 -1.98
CA LEU A 523 27.02 44.70 -3.27
C LEU A 523 27.69 43.87 -4.38
#